data_87239404b4989d80f2765514cf6318bc
#
_entry.id   87239404b4989d80f2765514cf6318bc
#
_cell.length_a   1.000
_cell.length_b   1.000
_cell.length_c   1.000
_cell.angle_alpha   90.00
_cell.angle_beta   90.00
_cell.angle_gamma   90.00
#
_symmetry.space_group_name_H-M   'P 1'
#
loop_
_entity.id
_entity.type
_entity.pdbx_description
1 polymer ?
#
loop_
_entity_poly.entity_id
_entity_poly.type
_entity_poly.pdbx_seq_one_letter_code
_entity_poly.pdbx_strand_id
1 'polypeptide(L)' 'MAYAVKSKKSGKEYFLHSKEVTLKGGRKQRIFWFSGKDKVNPKFSLNDLPAGYKVIENARTGLPMLKKS' A
#
# COMPACT_ATOMS: atom_id res chain seq x y z
N MET A 1 9.37 -11.58 -0.35
CA MET A 1 8.26 -11.39 -1.29
C MET A 1 7.38 -10.23 -0.84
N ALA A 2 6.83 -9.50 -1.77
CA ALA A 2 5.98 -8.36 -1.42
C ALA A 2 4.60 -8.83 -0.99
N TYR A 3 4.01 -8.11 -0.04
CA TYR A 3 2.64 -8.35 0.38
C TYR A 3 1.70 -7.98 -0.77
N ALA A 4 0.89 -8.92 -1.20
CA ALA A 4 0.02 -8.74 -2.35
C ALA A 4 -1.45 -8.83 -1.94
N VAL A 5 -2.26 -7.98 -2.57
CA VAL A 5 -3.71 -7.97 -2.37
C VAL A 5 -4.38 -8.01 -3.74
N LYS A 6 -5.34 -8.91 -3.91
CA LYS A 6 -6.08 -8.99 -5.15
C LYS A 6 -7.37 -8.18 -5.03
N SER A 7 -7.56 -7.26 -5.97
CA SER A 7 -8.77 -6.44 -6.00
C SER A 7 -9.95 -7.30 -6.46
N LYS A 8 -11.02 -7.29 -5.68
CA LYS A 8 -12.23 -8.05 -6.02
C LYS A 8 -12.96 -7.43 -7.21
N LYS A 9 -12.88 -6.11 -7.33
CA LYS A 9 -13.63 -5.40 -8.36
C LYS A 9 -12.95 -5.50 -9.73
N SER A 10 -11.63 -5.31 -9.76
CA SER A 10 -10.89 -5.33 -11.04
C SER A 10 -10.21 -6.65 -11.31
N GLY A 11 -10.06 -7.51 -10.31
CA GLY A 11 -9.37 -8.78 -10.43
C GLY A 11 -7.86 -8.64 -10.59
N LYS A 12 -7.33 -7.45 -10.42
CA LYS A 12 -5.90 -7.19 -10.55
C LYS A 12 -5.20 -7.39 -9.21
N GLU A 13 -3.94 -7.81 -9.29
CA GLU A 13 -3.12 -7.98 -8.11
C GLU A 13 -2.31 -6.72 -7.85
N TYR A 14 -2.33 -6.27 -6.59
CA TYR A 14 -1.60 -5.08 -6.17
C TYR A 14 -0.63 -5.44 -5.06
N PHE A 15 0.49 -4.74 -5.03
CA PHE A 15 1.54 -4.98 -4.04
C PHE A 15 1.66 -3.77 -3.13
N LEU A 16 1.83 -4.05 -1.84
CA LEU A 16 1.92 -3.00 -0.83
C LEU A 16 3.31 -2.39 -0.82
N HIS A 17 3.34 -1.06 -0.76
CA HIS A 17 4.57 -0.30 -0.68
C HIS A 17 4.51 0.67 0.49
N SER A 18 5.66 1.06 1.00
CA SER A 18 5.74 2.12 1.99
C SER A 18 6.98 2.97 1.75
N LYS A 19 6.90 4.23 2.17
CA LYS A 19 8.02 5.15 2.07
C LYS A 19 7.94 6.14 3.22
N GLU A 20 9.09 6.45 3.80
CA GLU A 20 9.18 7.48 4.82
C GLU A 20 9.52 8.81 4.16
N VAL A 21 8.71 9.83 4.41
CA VAL A 21 8.93 11.16 3.85
C VAL A 21 9.13 12.14 4.99
N THR A 22 9.93 13.18 4.74
CA THR A 22 10.17 14.23 5.71
C THR A 22 9.29 15.43 5.37
N LEU A 23 8.46 15.81 6.32
CA LEU A 23 7.57 16.97 6.16
C LEU A 23 8.27 18.25 6.62
N LYS A 24 7.66 19.39 6.30
CA LYS A 24 8.14 20.67 6.80
C LYS A 24 8.16 20.63 8.33
N GLY A 25 9.22 21.16 8.92
CA GLY A 25 9.38 21.15 10.37
C GLY A 25 10.10 19.93 10.90
N GLY A 26 10.66 19.10 10.02
CA GLY A 26 11.46 17.94 10.40
C GLY A 26 10.66 16.73 10.85
N ARG A 27 9.36 16.73 10.64
CA ARG A 27 8.53 15.58 10.97
C ARG A 27 8.68 14.50 9.91
N LYS A 28 8.78 13.27 10.37
CA LYS A 28 8.82 12.12 9.46
C LYS A 28 7.46 11.45 9.42
N GLN A 29 7.01 11.13 8.22
CA GLN A 29 5.73 10.45 8.02
C GLN A 29 5.92 9.27 7.11
N ARG A 30 5.31 8.15 7.46
CA ARG A 30 5.32 6.96 6.59
C ARG A 30 4.03 6.92 5.79
N ILE A 31 4.19 6.79 4.48
CA ILE A 31 3.05 6.67 3.58
C ILE A 31 3.00 5.26 3.02
N PHE A 32 1.81 4.83 2.65
CA PHE A 32 1.59 3.50 2.08
C PHE A 32 0.79 3.63 0.80
N TRP A 33 1.07 2.73 -0.14
CA TRP A 33 0.29 2.67 -1.38
C TRP A 33 0.37 1.28 -1.97
N PHE A 34 -0.55 0.99 -2.87
CA PHE A 34 -0.55 -0.25 -3.62
C PHE A 34 -0.28 0.04 -5.08
N SER A 35 0.55 -0.79 -5.69
CA SER A 35 0.89 -0.68 -7.11
C SER A 35 0.69 -2.00 -7.80
N GLY A 36 0.37 -1.95 -9.10
CA GLY A 36 0.22 -3.13 -9.91
C GLY A 36 1.54 -3.87 -10.08
N LYS A 37 1.46 -5.10 -10.56
CA LYS A 37 2.60 -5.99 -10.70
C LYS A 37 3.74 -5.38 -11.50
N ASP A 38 3.41 -4.64 -12.55
CA ASP A 38 4.39 -4.03 -13.44
C ASP A 38 5.04 -2.77 -12.86
N LYS A 39 4.51 -2.27 -11.74
CA LYS A 39 5.02 -1.06 -11.09
C LYS A 39 5.56 -1.31 -9.69
N VAL A 40 5.86 -2.56 -9.39
CA VAL A 40 6.42 -2.91 -8.09
C VAL A 40 7.84 -2.37 -7.96
N ASN A 41 8.10 -1.65 -6.87
CA ASN A 41 9.42 -1.15 -6.55
C ASN A 41 9.97 -1.94 -5.37
N PRO A 42 10.98 -2.78 -5.56
CA PRO A 42 11.49 -3.62 -4.48
C PRO A 42 12.08 -2.83 -3.31
N LYS A 43 12.50 -1.60 -3.55
CA LYS A 43 13.00 -0.75 -2.46
C LYS A 43 11.93 -0.38 -1.45
N PHE A 44 10.71 -0.23 -1.92
CA PHE A 44 9.61 0.26 -1.08
C PHE A 44 8.57 -0.80 -0.78
N SER A 45 8.68 -1.97 -1.38
CA SER A 45 7.70 -3.03 -1.15
C SER A 45 7.81 -3.59 0.26
N LEU A 46 6.65 -3.90 0.85
CA LEU A 46 6.57 -4.51 2.16
C LEU A 46 6.23 -5.99 2.01
N ASN A 47 6.76 -6.79 2.93
CA ASN A 47 6.47 -8.23 2.95
C ASN A 47 5.20 -8.54 3.72
N ASP A 48 4.83 -7.67 4.65
CA ASP A 48 3.70 -7.89 5.55
C ASP A 48 2.89 -6.62 5.73
N LEU A 49 1.65 -6.82 6.19
CA LEU A 49 0.79 -5.72 6.56
C LEU A 49 1.31 -5.06 7.84
N PRO A 50 1.47 -3.73 7.88
CA PRO A 50 1.93 -3.05 9.10
C PRO A 50 0.94 -3.23 10.24
N ALA A 51 1.46 -3.32 11.44
CA ALA A 51 0.64 -3.43 12.63
C ALA A 51 -0.23 -2.19 12.79
N GLY A 52 -1.49 -2.39 13.16
CA GLY A 52 -2.43 -1.29 13.34
C GLY A 52 -3.09 -0.79 12.08
N TYR A 53 -2.86 -1.49 10.96
CA TYR A 53 -3.48 -1.13 9.68
C TYR A 53 -4.27 -2.30 9.12
N LYS A 54 -5.27 -1.99 8.32
CA LYS A 54 -6.04 -2.99 7.60
C LYS A 54 -6.19 -2.60 6.15
N VAL A 55 -6.38 -3.58 5.30
CA VAL A 55 -6.61 -3.35 3.88
C VAL A 55 -8.09 -3.15 3.63
N ILE A 56 -8.42 -2.06 2.94
CA ILE A 56 -9.77 -1.82 2.48
C ILE A 56 -9.75 -1.62 0.98
N GLU A 57 -10.84 -1.88 0.32
CA GLU A 57 -10.97 -1.69 -1.12
C GLU A 57 -11.88 -0.51 -1.38
N ASN A 58 -11.45 0.40 -2.25
CA ASN A 58 -12.26 1.54 -2.64
C ASN A 58 -13.42 1.05 -3.53
N ALA A 59 -14.65 1.27 -3.07
CA ALA A 59 -15.82 0.81 -3.79
C ALA A 59 -15.99 1.50 -5.15
N ARG A 60 -15.44 2.72 -5.27
CA ARG A 60 -15.56 3.47 -6.52
C ARG A 60 -14.58 2.99 -7.58
N THR A 61 -13.32 2.80 -7.21
CA THR A 61 -12.26 2.46 -8.16
C THR A 61 -11.80 1.03 -8.08
N GLY A 62 -12.08 0.35 -6.98
CA GLY A 62 -11.60 -1.00 -6.75
C GLY A 62 -10.16 -1.09 -6.31
N LEU A 63 -9.52 0.04 -6.04
CA LEU A 63 -8.13 0.05 -5.60
C LEU A 63 -8.04 -0.28 -4.11
N PRO A 64 -7.12 -1.17 -3.74
CA PRO A 64 -6.88 -1.42 -2.33
C PRO A 64 -6.09 -0.28 -1.70
N MET A 65 -6.35 -0.05 -0.43
CA MET A 65 -5.62 0.97 0.33
C MET A 65 -5.55 0.56 1.79
N LEU A 66 -4.62 1.14 2.51
CA LEU A 66 -4.48 0.88 3.94
C LEU A 66 -5.26 1.92 4.73
N LYS A 67 -5.91 1.44 5.76
CA LYS A 67 -6.62 2.30 6.69
C LYS A 67 -6.20 1.93 8.10
N LYS A 68 -6.00 2.93 8.93
CA LYS A 68 -5.67 2.71 10.33
C LYS A 68 -6.86 2.06 11.03
N SER A 69 -6.62 0.93 11.63
CA SER A 69 -7.67 0.17 12.32
C SER A 69 -7.94 0.68 13.72
#